data_c3319760cab17a7afdea590d43e82c31
#
_entry.id   c3319760cab17a7afdea590d43e82c31
#
_cell.length_a   1.000
_cell.length_b   1.000
_cell.length_c   1.000
_cell.angle_alpha   90.00
_cell.angle_beta   90.00
_cell.angle_gamma   90.00
#
_symmetry.space_group_name_H-M   'P 1'
#
loop_
_entity.id
_entity.type
_entity.pdbx_description
1 polymer ?
#
loop_
_entity_poly.entity_id
_entity_poly.type
_entity_poly.pdbx_seq_one_letter_code
_entity_poly.pdbx_strand_id
1 'polypeptide(L)'
;MKKERLLFVLCMVLMALPIMAKRKQWTEQQAWEWQERVGVIKGFNQPHPTYPGQTRYDILKKASELGFNSVRFWVSGGTVDEKIAHIQAVIDDASAFNMTISPVLTFGDVAYSNAKKRGDKVKDSDYEPDFRKLMRHFANEKRIILWDLMNEPHFGDQQETYDEMDIIENMVRWSWDEDVSQPISSSIIWAPVNKNNKALKRYSEVEQMMDVHNFHSYDCALDFSTRICKMLDYIKSLGNRPIICTECLTRVNGSGVARSLAVFAKYKVNFYVWGLYVNDRNWEVRWRKSTYDPYEPMFHNLLYSDGDIYDAREIELIRNFRFAEPGENLDEGIEITDRWTHERAWKWMVGGPVRGTNIVSDTKKVAAQGYNSVRIRLYYSDWKNHKEDFFTRFDNSLKDASAQGLTVMPVMLDDDDAMNGAVALGEYVNNVIDRYYSDNRILAWELYHKPGEKVKDTKQLMDIVSTVFRYARNVYSNQPLTMTPVVDVKPFEAGFDPWQALVHGHTGGWGRLNYSGGSSPDLIYKIWSLSDVVSFATDMPTPETGWLISICYRFGRPIFCTDWKFDNDEAMATTLQRFAMSHVFWFASKSVTTQKINSFRFIPISTERQE
;
A
#
# COMPACT_ATOMS: atom_id res chain seq x y z
N MET A 1 -44.16 -36.62 54.08
CA MET A 1 -44.77 -35.91 52.91
C MET A 1 -44.29 -34.49 52.69
N LYS A 2 -44.20 -33.60 53.68
CA LYS A 2 -43.70 -32.21 53.40
C LYS A 2 -42.19 -32.13 53.12
N LYS A 3 -41.33 -32.95 53.72
CA LYS A 3 -39.87 -32.98 53.47
C LYS A 3 -39.53 -33.60 52.12
N GLU A 4 -40.24 -34.59 51.66
CA GLU A 4 -40.00 -35.23 50.34
C GLU A 4 -40.42 -34.31 49.17
N ARG A 5 -41.50 -33.54 49.35
CA ARG A 5 -41.90 -32.54 48.34
C ARG A 5 -40.90 -31.38 48.23
N LEU A 6 -40.30 -30.98 49.36
CA LEU A 6 -39.28 -29.93 49.34
C LEU A 6 -37.98 -30.38 48.65
N LEU A 7 -37.58 -31.64 48.86
CA LEU A 7 -36.41 -32.23 48.21
C LEU A 7 -36.63 -32.40 46.70
N PHE A 8 -37.84 -32.77 46.28
CA PHE A 8 -38.19 -32.94 44.86
C PHE A 8 -38.24 -31.58 44.11
N VAL A 9 -38.74 -30.54 44.77
CA VAL A 9 -38.73 -29.16 44.21
C VAL A 9 -37.30 -28.62 44.16
N LEU A 10 -36.45 -28.88 45.15
CA LEU A 10 -35.04 -28.46 45.15
C LEU A 10 -34.24 -29.20 44.09
N CYS A 11 -34.50 -30.49 43.85
CA CYS A 11 -33.89 -31.25 42.75
C CYS A 11 -34.38 -30.78 41.38
N MET A 12 -35.67 -30.41 41.22
CA MET A 12 -36.17 -29.86 39.96
C MET A 12 -35.66 -28.44 39.68
N VAL A 13 -35.44 -27.63 40.69
CA VAL A 13 -34.81 -26.29 40.55
C VAL A 13 -33.31 -26.42 40.22
N LEU A 14 -32.63 -27.45 40.78
CA LEU A 14 -31.24 -27.75 40.43
C LEU A 14 -31.09 -28.39 39.05
N MET A 15 -32.10 -29.07 38.51
CA MET A 15 -32.09 -29.60 37.14
C MET A 15 -32.55 -28.56 36.09
N ALA A 16 -33.07 -27.41 36.51
CA ALA A 16 -33.51 -26.34 35.62
C ALA A 16 -32.50 -25.20 35.48
N LEU A 17 -31.28 -25.34 36.04
CA LEU A 17 -30.16 -24.51 35.59
C LEU A 17 -29.82 -25.02 34.19
N PRO A 18 -30.01 -24.22 33.13
CA PRO A 18 -29.51 -24.61 31.84
C PRO A 18 -27.99 -24.80 32.04
N ILE A 19 -27.50 -26.01 31.81
CA ILE A 19 -26.08 -26.21 31.54
C ILE A 19 -25.90 -25.36 30.29
N MET A 20 -25.46 -24.10 30.46
CA MET A 20 -25.09 -23.24 29.34
C MET A 20 -24.06 -24.06 28.58
N ALA A 21 -24.42 -24.53 27.41
CA ALA A 21 -23.50 -25.21 26.53
C ALA A 21 -22.39 -24.19 26.24
N LYS A 22 -21.16 -24.52 26.61
CA LYS A 22 -20.00 -23.67 26.31
C LYS A 22 -20.04 -23.28 24.84
N ARG A 23 -19.76 -22.02 24.56
CA ARG A 23 -19.65 -21.51 23.19
C ARG A 23 -18.63 -22.35 22.41
N LYS A 24 -18.90 -22.57 21.15
CA LYS A 24 -17.96 -23.09 20.16
C LYS A 24 -17.59 -21.96 19.19
N GLN A 25 -16.63 -22.22 18.33
CA GLN A 25 -16.38 -21.36 17.18
C GLN A 25 -17.71 -21.06 16.45
N TRP A 26 -17.89 -19.83 16.02
CA TRP A 26 -19.03 -19.48 15.18
C TRP A 26 -19.03 -20.30 13.88
N THR A 27 -20.21 -20.66 13.40
CA THR A 27 -20.36 -21.11 12.02
C THR A 27 -20.10 -19.96 11.05
N GLU A 28 -19.83 -20.27 9.80
CA GLU A 28 -19.70 -19.25 8.76
C GLU A 28 -20.96 -18.37 8.67
N GLN A 29 -22.13 -18.99 8.78
CA GLN A 29 -23.40 -18.27 8.80
C GLN A 29 -23.48 -17.27 9.97
N GLN A 30 -23.13 -17.66 11.19
CA GLN A 30 -23.13 -16.77 12.35
C GLN A 30 -22.15 -15.60 12.18
N ALA A 31 -20.98 -15.86 11.56
CA ALA A 31 -20.00 -14.82 11.27
C ALA A 31 -20.54 -13.80 10.26
N TRP A 32 -21.22 -14.25 9.20
CA TRP A 32 -21.83 -13.34 8.22
C TRP A 32 -23.07 -12.61 8.77
N GLU A 33 -23.92 -13.25 9.59
CA GLU A 33 -25.01 -12.59 10.32
C GLU A 33 -24.49 -11.48 11.26
N TRP A 34 -23.32 -11.71 11.88
CA TRP A 34 -22.64 -10.68 12.65
C TRP A 34 -22.20 -9.52 11.74
N GLN A 35 -21.56 -9.81 10.59
CA GLN A 35 -21.13 -8.78 9.64
C GLN A 35 -22.30 -7.94 9.12
N GLU A 36 -23.42 -8.55 8.80
CA GLU A 36 -24.63 -7.84 8.37
C GLU A 36 -25.17 -6.91 9.47
N ARG A 37 -25.18 -7.39 10.71
CA ARG A 37 -25.67 -6.61 11.85
C ARG A 37 -24.78 -5.43 12.19
N VAL A 38 -23.45 -5.58 12.12
CA VAL A 38 -22.52 -4.51 12.47
C VAL A 38 -22.26 -3.53 11.31
N GLY A 39 -22.55 -3.96 10.10
CA GLY A 39 -22.28 -3.19 8.89
C GLY A 39 -20.79 -3.11 8.56
N VAL A 40 -20.42 -2.12 7.78
CA VAL A 40 -19.04 -1.91 7.37
C VAL A 40 -18.24 -1.26 8.50
N ILE A 41 -17.14 -1.89 8.89
CA ILE A 41 -16.22 -1.36 9.90
C ILE A 41 -15.16 -0.51 9.21
N LYS A 42 -15.10 0.76 9.59
CA LYS A 42 -14.10 1.76 9.16
C LYS A 42 -13.36 2.21 10.40
N GLY A 43 -12.20 1.63 10.66
CA GLY A 43 -11.47 1.82 11.89
C GLY A 43 -10.13 2.55 11.70
N PHE A 44 -9.58 2.96 12.83
CA PHE A 44 -8.22 3.47 12.92
C PHE A 44 -7.52 2.86 14.14
N ASN A 45 -6.19 2.82 14.08
CA ASN A 45 -5.37 2.34 15.20
C ASN A 45 -4.94 3.52 16.08
N GLN A 46 -5.12 3.36 17.38
CA GLN A 46 -4.61 4.27 18.39
C GLN A 46 -3.62 3.54 19.30
N PRO A 47 -2.33 3.48 18.93
CA PRO A 47 -1.34 2.71 19.68
C PRO A 47 -1.02 3.30 21.05
N HIS A 48 -1.36 4.58 21.28
CA HIS A 48 -1.12 5.27 22.54
C HIS A 48 -2.40 5.93 23.07
N PRO A 49 -2.56 5.97 24.40
CA PRO A 49 -3.79 6.50 25.01
C PRO A 49 -4.01 7.99 24.77
N THR A 50 -2.94 8.77 24.51
CA THR A 50 -3.04 10.21 24.29
C THR A 50 -1.98 10.71 23.32
N TYR A 51 -2.33 11.75 22.56
CA TYR A 51 -1.38 12.57 21.82
C TYR A 51 -1.08 13.84 22.64
N PRO A 52 0.09 14.48 22.49
CA PRO A 52 0.40 15.70 23.20
C PRO A 52 -0.69 16.75 23.01
N GLY A 53 -1.26 17.24 24.11
CA GLY A 53 -2.30 18.28 24.10
C GLY A 53 -3.71 17.82 23.73
N GLN A 54 -3.94 16.51 23.52
CA GLN A 54 -5.26 15.98 23.18
C GLN A 54 -5.67 14.85 24.13
N THR A 55 -6.94 14.80 24.47
CA THR A 55 -7.53 13.69 25.21
C THR A 55 -7.94 12.56 24.26
N ARG A 56 -8.09 11.33 24.78
CA ARG A 56 -8.67 10.23 23.99
C ARG A 56 -10.06 10.60 23.46
N TYR A 57 -10.86 11.31 24.26
CA TYR A 57 -12.17 11.78 23.85
C TYR A 57 -12.11 12.70 22.61
N ASP A 58 -11.17 13.66 22.57
CA ASP A 58 -10.98 14.56 21.44
C ASP A 58 -10.57 13.80 20.17
N ILE A 59 -9.71 12.80 20.32
CA ILE A 59 -9.26 11.94 19.21
C ILE A 59 -10.44 11.15 18.63
N LEU A 60 -11.25 10.52 19.49
CA LEU A 60 -12.42 9.74 19.06
C LEU A 60 -13.48 10.65 18.41
N LYS A 61 -13.70 11.85 18.96
CA LYS A 61 -14.55 12.87 18.37
C LYS A 61 -14.11 13.21 16.94
N LYS A 62 -12.83 13.55 16.78
CA LYS A 62 -12.28 13.90 15.46
C LYS A 62 -12.39 12.72 14.48
N ALA A 63 -12.07 11.50 14.92
CA ALA A 63 -12.20 10.31 14.09
C ALA A 63 -13.64 10.08 13.62
N SER A 64 -14.61 10.26 14.51
CA SER A 64 -16.04 10.18 14.16
C SER A 64 -16.45 11.22 13.13
N GLU A 65 -15.97 12.46 13.24
CA GLU A 65 -16.20 13.55 12.26
C GLU A 65 -15.58 13.20 10.89
N LEU A 66 -14.51 12.43 10.85
CA LEU A 66 -13.86 11.96 9.63
C LEU A 66 -14.55 10.72 9.01
N GLY A 67 -15.54 10.14 9.69
CA GLY A 67 -16.31 9.01 9.19
C GLY A 67 -15.85 7.64 9.68
N PHE A 68 -14.96 7.57 10.68
CA PHE A 68 -14.61 6.34 11.37
C PHE A 68 -15.71 5.92 12.35
N ASN A 69 -15.90 4.61 12.51
CA ASN A 69 -16.90 4.04 13.42
C ASN A 69 -16.33 3.01 14.39
N SER A 70 -14.99 2.82 14.37
CA SER A 70 -14.33 1.88 15.29
C SER A 70 -12.90 2.30 15.59
N VAL A 71 -12.40 1.95 16.78
CA VAL A 71 -11.00 2.17 17.19
C VAL A 71 -10.37 0.87 17.66
N ARG A 72 -9.16 0.57 17.17
CA ARG A 72 -8.31 -0.53 17.64
C ARG A 72 -7.20 0.05 18.52
N PHE A 73 -6.98 -0.55 19.71
CA PHE A 73 -6.01 -0.05 20.69
C PHE A 73 -5.43 -1.18 21.52
N TRP A 74 -4.23 -0.94 22.07
CA TRP A 74 -3.50 -1.93 22.86
C TRP A 74 -3.90 -1.93 24.33
N VAL A 75 -4.12 -3.11 24.87
CA VAL A 75 -4.39 -3.36 26.29
C VAL A 75 -3.12 -3.95 26.91
N SER A 76 -2.16 -3.08 27.23
CA SER A 76 -0.82 -3.45 27.71
C SER A 76 -0.55 -2.96 29.12
N GLY A 77 0.41 -3.63 29.79
CA GLY A 77 0.87 -3.26 31.13
C GLY A 77 -0.15 -3.51 32.25
N GLY A 78 0.25 -3.33 33.50
CA GLY A 78 -0.62 -3.38 34.68
C GLY A 78 -1.25 -4.72 35.03
N THR A 79 -2.04 -4.70 36.08
CA THR A 79 -2.87 -5.82 36.54
C THR A 79 -4.08 -6.02 35.62
N VAL A 80 -4.75 -7.16 35.74
CA VAL A 80 -6.00 -7.41 34.99
C VAL A 80 -7.10 -6.40 35.32
N ASP A 81 -7.17 -5.93 36.56
CA ASP A 81 -8.15 -4.91 36.96
C ASP A 81 -7.88 -3.54 36.32
N GLU A 82 -6.59 -3.17 36.18
CA GLU A 82 -6.22 -1.96 35.42
C GLU A 82 -6.51 -2.09 33.94
N LYS A 83 -6.32 -3.28 33.34
CA LYS A 83 -6.70 -3.57 31.96
C LYS A 83 -8.22 -3.46 31.76
N ILE A 84 -9.01 -4.01 32.69
CA ILE A 84 -10.47 -3.90 32.69
C ILE A 84 -10.89 -2.42 32.78
N ALA A 85 -10.32 -1.66 33.70
CA ALA A 85 -10.60 -0.24 33.85
C ALA A 85 -10.22 0.56 32.58
N HIS A 86 -9.10 0.22 31.94
CA HIS A 86 -8.68 0.85 30.68
C HIS A 86 -9.69 0.58 29.56
N ILE A 87 -10.09 -0.68 29.33
CA ILE A 87 -11.08 -1.02 28.32
C ILE A 87 -12.40 -0.31 28.60
N GLN A 88 -12.87 -0.31 29.86
CA GLN A 88 -14.10 0.37 30.23
C GLN A 88 -14.04 1.88 29.92
N ALA A 89 -12.93 2.53 30.23
CA ALA A 89 -12.76 3.94 29.94
C ALA A 89 -12.73 4.24 28.41
N VAL A 90 -12.25 3.32 27.59
CA VAL A 90 -12.35 3.45 26.11
C VAL A 90 -13.78 3.25 25.64
N ILE A 91 -14.51 2.28 26.23
CA ILE A 91 -15.95 2.07 25.93
C ILE A 91 -16.75 3.33 26.24
N ASP A 92 -16.51 3.94 27.41
CA ASP A 92 -17.24 5.13 27.84
C ASP A 92 -17.04 6.29 26.86
N ASP A 93 -15.78 6.58 26.47
CA ASP A 93 -15.47 7.64 25.53
C ASP A 93 -16.00 7.33 24.12
N ALA A 94 -15.83 6.09 23.62
CA ALA A 94 -16.28 5.68 22.29
C ALA A 94 -17.80 5.71 22.15
N SER A 95 -18.52 5.42 23.24
CA SER A 95 -19.98 5.44 23.28
C SER A 95 -20.58 6.80 22.98
N ALA A 96 -19.89 7.88 23.36
CA ALA A 96 -20.31 9.25 23.08
C ALA A 96 -20.44 9.55 21.56
N PHE A 97 -19.70 8.80 20.73
CA PHE A 97 -19.66 8.97 19.27
C PHE A 97 -20.26 7.78 18.52
N ASN A 98 -20.96 6.90 19.23
CA ASN A 98 -21.49 5.65 18.69
C ASN A 98 -20.42 4.76 18.01
N MET A 99 -19.18 4.82 18.46
CA MET A 99 -18.08 4.00 17.94
C MET A 99 -18.00 2.67 18.67
N THR A 100 -17.53 1.65 17.97
CA THR A 100 -17.12 0.35 18.52
C THR A 100 -15.63 0.33 18.81
N ILE A 101 -15.19 -0.67 19.56
CA ILE A 101 -13.79 -0.82 19.93
C ILE A 101 -13.28 -2.21 19.58
N SER A 102 -11.99 -2.33 19.27
CA SER A 102 -11.28 -3.59 19.09
C SER A 102 -10.02 -3.60 19.97
N PRO A 103 -10.09 -4.19 21.18
CA PRO A 103 -8.93 -4.31 22.05
C PRO A 103 -7.92 -5.33 21.51
N VAL A 104 -6.64 -4.94 21.45
CA VAL A 104 -5.50 -5.84 21.19
C VAL A 104 -4.97 -6.31 22.52
N LEU A 105 -5.02 -7.61 22.76
CA LEU A 105 -4.57 -8.19 24.01
C LEU A 105 -3.07 -8.51 23.97
N THR A 106 -2.39 -8.31 25.10
CA THR A 106 -0.94 -8.55 25.21
C THR A 106 -0.59 -9.61 26.27
N PHE A 107 -1.55 -10.44 26.65
CA PHE A 107 -1.31 -11.49 27.65
C PHE A 107 -0.27 -12.51 27.17
N GLY A 108 -0.42 -12.99 25.94
CA GLY A 108 0.48 -13.96 25.33
C GLY A 108 1.88 -13.40 25.14
N ASP A 109 1.99 -12.19 24.59
CA ASP A 109 3.28 -11.50 24.37
C ASP A 109 4.06 -11.31 25.67
N VAL A 110 3.35 -10.88 26.73
CA VAL A 110 3.94 -10.65 28.05
C VAL A 110 4.39 -11.97 28.68
N ALA A 111 3.54 -13.00 28.62
CA ALA A 111 3.87 -14.32 29.15
C ALA A 111 5.08 -14.93 28.41
N TYR A 112 5.10 -14.86 27.08
CA TYR A 112 6.20 -15.31 26.26
C TYR A 112 7.51 -14.56 26.58
N SER A 113 7.47 -13.22 26.61
CA SER A 113 8.64 -12.39 26.92
C SER A 113 9.20 -12.68 28.31
N ASN A 114 8.32 -12.88 29.31
CA ASN A 114 8.72 -13.19 30.67
C ASN A 114 9.33 -14.59 30.80
N ALA A 115 8.74 -15.59 30.15
CA ALA A 115 9.27 -16.95 30.10
C ALA A 115 10.67 -16.98 29.45
N LYS A 116 10.84 -16.30 28.33
CA LYS A 116 12.12 -16.17 27.63
C LYS A 116 13.20 -15.52 28.52
N LYS A 117 12.86 -14.48 29.26
CA LYS A 117 13.79 -13.84 30.22
C LYS A 117 14.22 -14.78 31.37
N ARG A 118 13.36 -15.69 31.78
CA ARG A 118 13.65 -16.70 32.81
C ARG A 118 14.39 -17.93 32.24
N GLY A 119 14.47 -18.08 30.92
CA GLY A 119 14.96 -19.29 30.25
C GLY A 119 14.00 -20.48 30.34
N ASP A 120 12.72 -20.22 30.56
CA ASP A 120 11.65 -21.20 30.72
C ASP A 120 10.73 -21.23 29.48
N LYS A 121 9.88 -22.28 29.41
CA LYS A 121 8.71 -22.27 28.51
C LYS A 121 7.55 -21.50 29.16
N VAL A 122 6.68 -20.94 28.33
CA VAL A 122 5.43 -20.33 28.77
C VAL A 122 4.55 -21.42 29.41
N LYS A 123 3.91 -21.07 30.52
CA LYS A 123 2.92 -21.93 31.20
C LYS A 123 1.57 -21.23 31.16
N ASP A 124 0.50 -22.00 30.99
CA ASP A 124 -0.87 -21.47 31.00
C ASP A 124 -1.16 -20.68 32.27
N SER A 125 -0.64 -21.15 33.42
CA SER A 125 -0.75 -20.42 34.69
C SER A 125 -0.16 -19.02 34.71
N ASP A 126 0.68 -18.67 33.74
CA ASP A 126 1.32 -17.34 33.65
C ASP A 126 0.33 -16.26 33.15
N TYR A 127 -0.76 -16.65 32.45
CA TYR A 127 -1.69 -15.69 31.84
C TYR A 127 -3.16 -16.13 31.79
N GLU A 128 -3.49 -17.41 31.88
CA GLU A 128 -4.87 -17.92 31.81
C GLU A 128 -5.82 -17.29 32.83
N PRO A 129 -5.48 -17.20 34.15
CA PRO A 129 -6.41 -16.67 35.15
C PRO A 129 -6.83 -15.22 34.85
N ASP A 130 -5.87 -14.39 34.50
CA ASP A 130 -6.09 -12.97 34.19
C ASP A 130 -6.83 -12.80 32.86
N PHE A 131 -6.46 -13.57 31.84
CA PHE A 131 -7.14 -13.59 30.55
C PHE A 131 -8.62 -13.98 30.72
N ARG A 132 -8.90 -15.08 31.40
CA ARG A 132 -10.29 -15.54 31.64
C ARG A 132 -11.10 -14.52 32.45
N LYS A 133 -10.48 -13.89 33.46
CA LYS A 133 -11.14 -12.83 34.23
C LYS A 133 -11.57 -11.66 33.36
N LEU A 134 -10.70 -11.21 32.46
CA LEU A 134 -10.99 -10.12 31.52
C LEU A 134 -12.09 -10.53 30.54
N MET A 135 -11.99 -11.71 29.92
CA MET A 135 -12.98 -12.19 28.93
C MET A 135 -14.35 -12.34 29.57
N ARG A 136 -14.44 -12.91 30.78
CA ARG A 136 -15.69 -13.05 31.53
C ARG A 136 -16.32 -11.71 31.88
N HIS A 137 -15.50 -10.73 32.23
CA HIS A 137 -15.98 -9.39 32.60
C HIS A 137 -16.71 -8.72 31.42
N PHE A 138 -16.17 -8.87 30.20
CA PHE A 138 -16.72 -8.26 29.01
C PHE A 138 -17.49 -9.24 28.10
N ALA A 139 -17.87 -10.42 28.58
CA ALA A 139 -18.45 -11.47 27.76
C ALA A 139 -19.65 -11.04 26.90
N ASN A 140 -20.42 -10.06 27.33
CA ASN A 140 -21.62 -9.55 26.66
C ASN A 140 -21.53 -8.06 26.27
N GLU A 141 -20.33 -7.48 26.26
CA GLU A 141 -20.14 -6.07 25.92
C GLU A 141 -20.25 -5.84 24.40
N LYS A 142 -21.33 -5.20 23.97
CA LYS A 142 -21.65 -5.00 22.55
C LYS A 142 -20.77 -3.96 21.84
N ARG A 143 -20.10 -3.11 22.59
CA ARG A 143 -19.16 -2.11 22.03
C ARG A 143 -17.85 -2.75 21.59
N ILE A 144 -17.47 -3.90 22.18
CA ILE A 144 -16.34 -4.68 21.71
C ILE A 144 -16.78 -5.43 20.44
N ILE A 145 -16.28 -4.96 19.30
CA ILE A 145 -16.67 -5.52 18.01
C ILE A 145 -15.81 -6.71 17.60
N LEU A 146 -14.59 -6.77 18.12
CA LEU A 146 -13.60 -7.81 17.83
C LEU A 146 -12.63 -7.91 18.99
N TRP A 147 -12.32 -9.13 19.44
CA TRP A 147 -11.15 -9.40 20.26
C TRP A 147 -9.97 -9.76 19.37
N ASP A 148 -8.89 -8.97 19.43
CA ASP A 148 -7.62 -9.26 18.78
C ASP A 148 -6.65 -9.83 19.82
N LEU A 149 -6.46 -11.16 19.78
CA LEU A 149 -5.83 -11.89 20.87
C LEU A 149 -4.31 -11.66 20.98
N MET A 150 -3.64 -11.43 19.84
CA MET A 150 -2.19 -11.16 19.78
C MET A 150 -1.87 -10.40 18.50
N ASN A 151 -1.02 -9.37 18.64
CA ASN A 151 -0.57 -8.58 17.51
C ASN A 151 0.66 -9.21 16.85
N GLU A 152 0.57 -9.50 15.55
CA GLU A 152 1.69 -9.93 14.70
C GLU A 152 2.62 -10.97 15.34
N PRO A 153 2.13 -12.16 15.67
CA PRO A 153 2.98 -13.23 16.18
C PRO A 153 4.10 -13.53 15.17
N HIS A 154 5.21 -14.10 15.63
CA HIS A 154 6.34 -14.42 14.77
C HIS A 154 5.92 -15.21 13.53
N PHE A 155 6.41 -14.80 12.36
CA PHE A 155 6.07 -15.39 11.07
C PHE A 155 7.32 -16.00 10.41
N GLY A 156 7.59 -17.25 10.73
CA GLY A 156 8.77 -17.97 10.24
C GLY A 156 8.78 -19.41 10.73
N ASP A 157 9.88 -20.10 10.51
CA ASP A 157 10.04 -21.52 10.82
C ASP A 157 10.84 -21.74 12.13
N GLN A 158 10.87 -20.74 13.00
CA GLN A 158 11.49 -20.79 14.31
C GLN A 158 10.54 -21.31 15.40
N GLN A 159 11.09 -21.80 16.51
CA GLN A 159 10.32 -22.34 17.62
C GLN A 159 9.36 -21.34 18.24
N GLU A 160 9.76 -20.06 18.30
CA GLU A 160 8.92 -18.95 18.77
C GLU A 160 7.57 -18.91 18.10
N THR A 161 7.53 -19.14 16.79
CA THR A 161 6.28 -19.19 16.02
C THR A 161 5.32 -20.25 16.53
N TYR A 162 5.81 -21.46 16.76
CA TYR A 162 4.97 -22.57 17.25
C TYR A 162 4.49 -22.30 18.67
N ASP A 163 5.34 -21.77 19.53
CA ASP A 163 4.98 -21.43 20.91
C ASP A 163 3.90 -20.34 20.95
N GLU A 164 3.98 -19.32 20.10
CA GLU A 164 2.95 -18.28 20.02
C GLU A 164 1.63 -18.79 19.41
N MET A 165 1.70 -19.69 18.43
CA MET A 165 0.50 -20.33 17.89
C MET A 165 -0.21 -21.18 18.96
N ASP A 166 0.52 -21.87 19.82
CA ASP A 166 -0.05 -22.64 20.94
C ASP A 166 -0.70 -21.68 21.98
N ILE A 167 -0.07 -20.55 22.27
CA ILE A 167 -0.63 -19.51 23.14
C ILE A 167 -1.95 -18.97 22.57
N ILE A 168 -1.99 -18.63 21.28
CA ILE A 168 -3.20 -18.11 20.62
C ILE A 168 -4.30 -19.18 20.65
N GLU A 169 -3.99 -20.43 20.33
CA GLU A 169 -4.94 -21.53 20.37
C GLU A 169 -5.58 -21.68 21.77
N ASN A 170 -4.76 -21.61 22.83
CA ASN A 170 -5.25 -21.65 24.21
C ASN A 170 -6.20 -20.48 24.50
N MET A 171 -5.81 -19.25 24.15
CA MET A 171 -6.66 -18.07 24.35
C MET A 171 -7.99 -18.18 23.58
N VAL A 172 -8.01 -18.74 22.36
CA VAL A 172 -9.23 -19.00 21.62
C VAL A 172 -10.13 -19.97 22.40
N ARG A 173 -9.58 -21.11 22.85
CA ARG A 173 -10.34 -22.12 23.61
C ARG A 173 -10.90 -21.56 24.91
N TRP A 174 -10.11 -20.77 25.64
CA TRP A 174 -10.55 -20.13 26.87
C TRP A 174 -11.64 -19.08 26.62
N SER A 175 -11.57 -18.35 25.51
CA SER A 175 -12.63 -17.42 25.12
C SER A 175 -13.97 -18.14 24.88
N TRP A 176 -13.92 -19.34 24.26
CA TRP A 176 -15.12 -20.15 24.09
C TRP A 176 -15.64 -20.68 25.44
N ASP A 177 -14.76 -21.05 26.35
CA ASP A 177 -15.13 -21.49 27.71
C ASP A 177 -15.83 -20.39 28.52
N GLU A 178 -15.44 -19.13 28.31
CA GLU A 178 -16.05 -17.97 28.99
C GLU A 178 -17.30 -17.43 28.25
N ASP A 179 -17.73 -18.10 27.20
CA ASP A 179 -18.96 -17.82 26.44
C ASP A 179 -19.08 -16.36 25.95
N VAL A 180 -17.96 -15.80 25.47
CA VAL A 180 -17.95 -14.40 24.99
C VAL A 180 -18.79 -14.26 23.72
N SER A 181 -19.63 -13.24 23.67
CA SER A 181 -20.56 -13.01 22.56
C SER A 181 -19.90 -12.32 21.34
N GLN A 182 -18.71 -11.80 21.50
CA GLN A 182 -17.96 -11.11 20.45
C GLN A 182 -17.13 -12.10 19.63
N PRO A 183 -16.82 -11.78 18.36
CA PRO A 183 -15.93 -12.64 17.56
C PRO A 183 -14.50 -12.57 18.08
N ILE A 184 -13.83 -13.72 17.96
CA ILE A 184 -12.42 -13.91 18.33
C ILE A 184 -11.59 -13.95 17.07
N SER A 185 -10.48 -13.20 17.06
CA SER A 185 -9.51 -13.20 15.98
C SER A 185 -8.10 -12.86 16.47
N SER A 186 -7.12 -12.99 15.61
CA SER A 186 -5.75 -12.54 15.83
C SER A 186 -5.10 -12.25 14.48
N SER A 187 -4.21 -11.26 14.40
CA SER A 187 -3.53 -10.88 13.15
C SER A 187 -2.37 -11.84 12.85
N ILE A 188 -2.68 -13.11 12.62
CA ILE A 188 -1.70 -14.17 12.38
C ILE A 188 -1.05 -14.01 11.01
N ILE A 189 -1.79 -13.62 9.98
CA ILE A 189 -1.30 -13.45 8.62
C ILE A 189 -0.98 -11.98 8.40
N TRP A 190 0.29 -11.62 8.53
CA TRP A 190 0.79 -10.26 8.34
C TRP A 190 1.98 -10.16 7.38
N ALA A 191 2.48 -11.31 6.90
CA ALA A 191 3.56 -11.39 5.93
C ALA A 191 3.07 -12.12 4.67
N PRO A 192 3.72 -11.92 3.51
CA PRO A 192 3.36 -12.62 2.28
C PRO A 192 3.35 -14.13 2.48
N VAL A 193 2.26 -14.77 2.06
CA VAL A 193 2.12 -16.22 2.15
C VAL A 193 3.17 -16.89 1.27
N ASN A 194 4.09 -17.62 1.90
CA ASN A 194 5.10 -18.42 1.22
C ASN A 194 4.79 -19.90 1.45
N LYS A 195 4.44 -20.62 0.39
CA LYS A 195 4.14 -22.06 0.43
C LYS A 195 5.32 -22.92 0.95
N ASN A 196 6.54 -22.40 0.88
CA ASN A 196 7.74 -23.09 1.42
C ASN A 196 7.93 -22.87 2.93
N ASN A 197 7.10 -22.04 3.57
CA ASN A 197 7.15 -21.87 5.01
C ASN A 197 6.53 -23.10 5.69
N LYS A 198 7.34 -23.85 6.43
CA LYS A 198 6.90 -25.08 7.12
C LYS A 198 5.89 -24.80 8.22
N ALA A 199 5.95 -23.62 8.84
CA ALA A 199 4.99 -23.20 9.84
C ALA A 199 3.63 -22.83 9.25
N LEU A 200 3.50 -22.67 7.91
CA LEU A 200 2.24 -22.27 7.27
C LEU A 200 1.07 -23.18 7.62
N LYS A 201 1.33 -24.47 7.78
CA LYS A 201 0.31 -25.43 8.22
C LYS A 201 -0.23 -25.07 9.62
N ARG A 202 0.67 -24.79 10.56
CA ARG A 202 0.29 -24.42 11.94
C ARG A 202 -0.46 -23.10 11.98
N TYR A 203 -0.05 -22.10 11.19
CA TYR A 203 -0.79 -20.85 11.02
C TYR A 203 -2.21 -21.11 10.53
N SER A 204 -2.35 -21.95 9.49
CA SER A 204 -3.65 -22.27 8.91
C SER A 204 -4.58 -22.97 9.91
N GLU A 205 -4.05 -23.89 10.71
CA GLU A 205 -4.80 -24.60 11.75
C GLU A 205 -5.35 -23.63 12.80
N VAL A 206 -4.54 -22.68 13.26
CA VAL A 206 -4.97 -21.69 14.26
C VAL A 206 -5.89 -20.63 13.64
N GLU A 207 -5.60 -20.17 12.41
CA GLU A 207 -6.46 -19.21 11.70
C GLU A 207 -7.86 -19.79 11.44
N GLN A 208 -7.96 -21.07 11.13
CA GLN A 208 -9.24 -21.76 10.95
C GLN A 208 -10.09 -21.86 12.24
N MET A 209 -9.51 -21.62 13.41
CA MET A 209 -10.24 -21.55 14.68
C MET A 209 -10.89 -20.18 14.91
N MET A 210 -10.52 -19.14 14.16
CA MET A 210 -11.04 -17.78 14.33
C MET A 210 -12.50 -17.67 13.89
N ASP A 211 -13.28 -16.82 14.56
CA ASP A 211 -14.66 -16.53 14.18
C ASP A 211 -14.73 -15.65 12.91
N VAL A 212 -13.79 -14.72 12.77
CA VAL A 212 -13.57 -13.86 11.62
C VAL A 212 -12.09 -13.83 11.31
N HIS A 213 -11.74 -13.65 10.03
CA HIS A 213 -10.34 -13.56 9.63
C HIS A 213 -9.79 -12.17 9.87
N ASN A 214 -8.53 -12.12 10.34
CA ASN A 214 -7.82 -10.86 10.61
C ASN A 214 -6.42 -10.91 9.98
N PHE A 215 -6.01 -9.82 9.33
CA PHE A 215 -4.68 -9.72 8.75
C PHE A 215 -4.16 -8.29 8.77
N HIS A 216 -2.84 -8.13 8.56
CA HIS A 216 -2.22 -6.84 8.31
C HIS A 216 -1.69 -6.77 6.89
N SER A 217 -1.75 -5.61 6.27
CA SER A 217 -1.15 -5.39 4.97
C SER A 217 -0.64 -3.98 4.80
N TYR A 218 0.66 -3.88 4.66
CA TYR A 218 1.37 -2.68 4.26
C TYR A 218 1.94 -2.80 2.84
N ASP A 219 1.54 -3.84 2.13
CA ASP A 219 1.95 -4.08 0.75
C ASP A 219 1.15 -3.22 -0.22
N CYS A 220 1.76 -2.92 -1.34
CA CYS A 220 1.14 -2.18 -2.41
C CYS A 220 -0.02 -2.96 -3.04
N ALA A 221 -1.20 -2.35 -3.06
CA ALA A 221 -2.38 -2.86 -3.74
C ALA A 221 -2.41 -2.35 -5.19
N LEU A 222 -1.56 -2.90 -6.07
CA LEU A 222 -1.35 -2.37 -7.43
C LEU A 222 -2.44 -2.74 -8.41
N ASP A 223 -2.88 -3.98 -8.34
CA ASP A 223 -3.95 -4.58 -9.13
C ASP A 223 -4.48 -5.83 -8.42
N PHE A 224 -5.43 -6.52 -9.02
CA PHE A 224 -5.99 -7.75 -8.46
C PHE A 224 -5.07 -8.98 -8.61
N SER A 225 -3.84 -8.81 -9.07
CA SER A 225 -2.79 -9.84 -9.11
C SER A 225 -1.74 -9.67 -8.01
N THR A 226 -1.87 -8.65 -7.17
CA THR A 226 -0.89 -8.27 -6.16
C THR A 226 -0.81 -9.22 -4.97
N ARG A 227 0.23 -9.00 -4.13
CA ARG A 227 0.43 -9.77 -2.89
C ARG A 227 -0.77 -9.70 -1.95
N ILE A 228 -1.39 -8.52 -1.81
CA ILE A 228 -2.58 -8.37 -0.96
C ILE A 228 -3.74 -9.22 -1.48
N CYS A 229 -3.97 -9.27 -2.79
CA CYS A 229 -5.03 -10.10 -3.36
C CYS A 229 -4.74 -11.59 -3.19
N LYS A 230 -3.49 -12.01 -3.39
CA LYS A 230 -3.08 -13.42 -3.14
C LYS A 230 -3.21 -13.80 -1.66
N MET A 231 -2.91 -12.88 -0.76
CA MET A 231 -3.13 -13.09 0.67
C MET A 231 -4.63 -13.23 0.98
N LEU A 232 -5.47 -12.37 0.41
CA LEU A 232 -6.92 -12.44 0.57
C LEU A 232 -7.51 -13.72 -0.01
N ASP A 233 -7.05 -14.16 -1.19
CA ASP A 233 -7.46 -15.44 -1.78
C ASP A 233 -7.06 -16.62 -0.90
N TYR A 234 -5.85 -16.58 -0.32
CA TYR A 234 -5.41 -17.58 0.64
C TYR A 234 -6.28 -17.60 1.91
N ILE A 235 -6.53 -16.43 2.52
CA ILE A 235 -7.39 -16.30 3.70
C ILE A 235 -8.78 -16.88 3.42
N LYS A 236 -9.39 -16.52 2.28
CA LYS A 236 -10.68 -17.09 1.86
C LYS A 236 -10.65 -18.60 1.68
N SER A 237 -9.51 -19.17 1.32
CA SER A 237 -9.38 -20.64 1.21
C SER A 237 -9.40 -21.36 2.55
N LEU A 238 -9.18 -20.65 3.67
CA LEU A 238 -9.21 -21.19 5.02
C LEU A 238 -10.63 -21.25 5.62
N GLY A 239 -11.58 -20.48 5.07
CA GLY A 239 -12.97 -20.45 5.48
C GLY A 239 -13.71 -19.26 4.88
N ASN A 240 -15.01 -19.44 4.58
CA ASN A 240 -15.85 -18.36 4.06
C ASN A 240 -16.37 -17.47 5.21
N ARG A 241 -15.49 -16.65 5.77
CA ARG A 241 -15.77 -15.78 6.91
C ARG A 241 -15.50 -14.32 6.58
N PRO A 242 -16.13 -13.35 7.28
CA PRO A 242 -15.75 -11.94 7.18
C PRO A 242 -14.26 -11.73 7.41
N ILE A 243 -13.68 -10.80 6.67
CA ILE A 243 -12.25 -10.47 6.74
C ILE A 243 -12.09 -9.04 7.22
N ILE A 244 -11.13 -8.82 8.11
CA ILE A 244 -10.79 -7.52 8.65
C ILE A 244 -9.30 -7.29 8.45
N CYS A 245 -8.91 -6.20 7.78
CA CYS A 245 -7.54 -5.71 7.76
C CYS A 245 -7.34 -4.77 8.95
N THR A 246 -6.75 -5.25 10.03
CA THR A 246 -6.61 -4.44 11.26
C THR A 246 -5.44 -3.49 11.25
N GLU A 247 -4.56 -3.57 10.26
CA GLU A 247 -3.52 -2.58 10.01
C GLU A 247 -3.25 -2.45 8.51
N CYS A 248 -3.35 -1.22 8.01
CA CYS A 248 -2.97 -0.87 6.64
C CYS A 248 -2.55 0.61 6.57
N LEU A 249 -2.09 1.01 5.39
CA LEU A 249 -1.67 2.36 5.04
C LEU A 249 -0.18 2.62 5.26
N THR A 250 0.56 2.54 4.16
CA THR A 250 1.95 3.01 4.02
C THR A 250 2.11 3.62 2.65
N ARG A 251 1.91 4.93 2.51
CA ARG A 251 1.86 5.59 1.20
C ARG A 251 3.14 5.40 0.39
N VAL A 252 4.29 5.45 1.05
CA VAL A 252 5.60 5.27 0.40
C VAL A 252 5.77 3.85 -0.17
N ASN A 253 5.15 2.85 0.44
CA ASN A 253 5.19 1.47 -0.07
C ASN A 253 4.08 1.19 -1.10
N GLY A 254 3.26 2.20 -1.44
CA GLY A 254 2.16 2.05 -2.38
C GLY A 254 0.85 1.53 -1.78
N SER A 255 0.79 1.31 -0.47
CA SER A 255 -0.44 1.04 0.27
C SER A 255 -1.13 2.36 0.63
N GLY A 256 -1.60 3.09 -0.37
CA GLY A 256 -2.40 4.31 -0.19
C GLY A 256 -3.87 4.00 0.06
N VAL A 257 -4.59 4.98 0.62
CA VAL A 257 -6.02 4.84 0.99
C VAL A 257 -6.87 4.42 -0.20
N ALA A 258 -6.80 5.14 -1.30
CA ALA A 258 -7.66 4.90 -2.46
C ALA A 258 -7.56 3.46 -2.98
N ARG A 259 -6.35 2.99 -3.18
CA ARG A 259 -6.12 1.67 -3.79
C ARG A 259 -6.41 0.53 -2.83
N SER A 260 -6.02 0.67 -1.56
CA SER A 260 -6.35 -0.32 -0.54
C SER A 260 -7.86 -0.46 -0.38
N LEU A 261 -8.58 0.66 -0.32
CA LEU A 261 -10.04 0.63 -0.19
C LEU A 261 -10.74 0.03 -1.40
N ALA A 262 -10.24 0.22 -2.64
CA ALA A 262 -10.80 -0.42 -3.83
C ALA A 262 -10.72 -1.96 -3.74
N VAL A 263 -9.56 -2.48 -3.34
CA VAL A 263 -9.37 -3.92 -3.10
C VAL A 263 -10.27 -4.40 -1.95
N PHE A 264 -10.31 -3.66 -0.84
CA PHE A 264 -11.12 -4.04 0.32
C PHE A 264 -12.61 -4.04 0.00
N ALA A 265 -13.10 -3.08 -0.77
CA ALA A 265 -14.48 -3.06 -1.21
C ALA A 265 -14.84 -4.31 -2.02
N LYS A 266 -14.01 -4.69 -2.99
CA LYS A 266 -14.22 -5.87 -3.84
C LYS A 266 -14.19 -7.19 -3.06
N TYR A 267 -13.26 -7.30 -2.11
CA TYR A 267 -13.11 -8.51 -1.28
C TYR A 267 -14.03 -8.53 -0.06
N LYS A 268 -14.82 -7.48 0.17
CA LYS A 268 -15.66 -7.26 1.36
C LYS A 268 -14.85 -7.28 2.66
N VAL A 269 -13.74 -6.55 2.67
CA VAL A 269 -12.81 -6.45 3.80
C VAL A 269 -13.10 -5.20 4.60
N ASN A 270 -13.33 -5.34 5.90
CA ASN A 270 -13.32 -4.24 6.85
C ASN A 270 -11.88 -3.78 7.09
N PHE A 271 -11.67 -2.54 7.55
CA PHE A 271 -10.31 -2.05 7.71
C PHE A 271 -10.10 -1.17 8.94
N TYR A 272 -8.84 -1.13 9.39
CA TYR A 272 -8.31 -0.15 10.34
C TYR A 272 -7.02 0.45 9.76
N VAL A 273 -7.02 1.75 9.50
CA VAL A 273 -5.80 2.44 9.08
C VAL A 273 -4.83 2.55 10.24
N TRP A 274 -3.53 2.45 9.94
CA TRP A 274 -2.51 2.66 10.96
C TRP A 274 -2.27 4.15 11.18
N GLY A 275 -2.57 4.61 12.39
CA GLY A 275 -2.41 6.02 12.77
C GLY A 275 -3.54 6.93 12.31
N LEU A 276 -3.78 7.98 13.06
CA LEU A 276 -4.70 9.06 12.74
C LEU A 276 -3.95 10.39 12.76
N TYR A 277 -3.32 10.73 13.88
CA TYR A 277 -2.51 11.93 14.07
C TYR A 277 -1.03 11.61 13.99
N VAL A 278 -0.29 12.56 13.44
CA VAL A 278 1.15 12.66 13.57
C VAL A 278 1.55 12.82 15.05
N ASN A 279 2.52 12.07 15.53
CA ASN A 279 3.05 12.17 16.89
C ASN A 279 4.58 12.03 16.95
N ASP A 280 5.17 12.34 18.10
CA ASP A 280 6.63 12.37 18.35
C ASP A 280 7.32 10.98 18.28
N ARG A 281 6.59 9.92 18.00
CA ARG A 281 7.11 8.55 17.97
C ARG A 281 7.29 7.98 16.56
N ASN A 282 7.57 8.82 15.57
CA ASN A 282 8.01 8.44 14.22
C ASN A 282 6.97 7.80 13.31
N TRP A 283 5.68 7.96 13.57
CA TRP A 283 4.63 7.42 12.70
C TRP A 283 4.39 8.25 11.43
N GLU A 284 5.05 9.41 11.34
CA GLU A 284 5.07 10.27 10.14
C GLU A 284 6.07 9.83 9.10
N VAL A 285 7.17 9.24 9.57
CA VAL A 285 8.33 8.89 8.76
C VAL A 285 8.39 7.40 8.53
N ARG A 286 9.10 7.00 7.48
CA ARG A 286 9.35 5.60 7.17
C ARG A 286 9.94 4.88 8.37
N TRP A 287 9.55 3.65 8.56
CA TRP A 287 10.17 2.78 9.55
C TRP A 287 11.71 2.86 9.46
N ARG A 288 12.34 3.10 10.60
CA ARG A 288 13.79 3.28 10.78
C ARG A 288 14.38 4.63 10.36
N LYS A 289 13.58 5.63 10.02
CA LYS A 289 14.01 7.03 9.94
C LYS A 289 13.87 7.70 11.32
N SER A 290 14.83 8.55 11.66
CA SER A 290 14.86 9.27 12.95
C SER A 290 14.39 10.73 12.86
N THR A 291 14.16 11.24 11.65
CA THR A 291 13.83 12.66 11.43
C THR A 291 12.67 12.81 10.47
N TYR A 292 11.73 13.68 10.84
CA TYR A 292 10.65 14.14 9.98
C TYR A 292 11.21 14.94 8.80
N ASP A 293 10.72 14.63 7.61
CA ASP A 293 10.98 15.38 6.39
C ASP A 293 9.64 15.92 5.87
N PRO A 294 9.39 17.25 5.93
CA PRO A 294 8.13 17.83 5.49
C PRO A 294 7.87 17.67 3.98
N TYR A 295 8.86 17.22 3.23
CA TYR A 295 8.77 16.98 1.78
C TYR A 295 8.45 15.53 1.42
N GLU A 296 8.49 14.60 2.39
CA GLU A 296 8.03 13.22 2.17
C GLU A 296 6.51 13.13 2.27
N PRO A 297 5.86 12.23 1.51
CA PRO A 297 4.48 11.87 1.78
C PRO A 297 4.36 11.37 3.22
N MET A 298 3.35 11.84 3.93
CA MET A 298 3.04 11.31 5.25
C MET A 298 2.92 9.79 5.19
N PHE A 299 3.68 9.08 6.02
CA PHE A 299 3.85 7.64 5.86
C PHE A 299 2.57 6.87 6.21
N HIS A 300 1.98 7.13 7.38
CA HIS A 300 0.79 6.44 7.87
C HIS A 300 -0.40 7.36 8.13
N ASN A 301 -0.17 8.50 8.79
CA ASN A 301 -1.24 9.28 9.41
C ASN A 301 -2.14 9.99 8.40
N LEU A 302 -3.35 10.34 8.81
CA LEU A 302 -4.32 11.09 8.03
C LEU A 302 -4.39 12.57 8.41
N LEU A 303 -3.89 12.91 9.60
CA LEU A 303 -3.88 14.25 10.15
C LEU A 303 -2.47 14.65 10.55
N TYR A 304 -2.15 15.93 10.37
CA TYR A 304 -1.00 16.57 11.00
C TYR A 304 -1.15 16.65 12.53
N SER A 305 -0.10 17.04 13.23
CA SER A 305 -0.10 17.15 14.70
C SER A 305 -1.09 18.19 15.24
N ASP A 306 -1.39 19.23 14.46
CA ASP A 306 -2.38 20.27 14.76
C ASP A 306 -3.84 19.86 14.45
N GLY A 307 -4.03 18.70 13.83
CA GLY A 307 -5.35 18.17 13.46
C GLY A 307 -5.82 18.56 12.06
N ASP A 308 -4.99 19.23 11.30
CA ASP A 308 -5.28 19.50 9.89
C ASP A 308 -5.23 18.21 9.06
N ILE A 309 -6.11 18.13 8.07
CA ILE A 309 -6.22 16.95 7.20
C ILE A 309 -5.07 16.96 6.20
N TYR A 310 -4.34 15.85 6.12
CA TYR A 310 -3.28 15.66 5.14
C TYR A 310 -3.80 15.66 3.71
N ASP A 311 -4.85 14.86 3.44
CA ASP A 311 -5.50 14.79 2.13
C ASP A 311 -7.02 14.61 2.30
N ALA A 312 -7.77 15.64 1.96
CA ALA A 312 -9.23 15.66 2.10
C ALA A 312 -9.92 14.57 1.27
N ARG A 313 -9.31 14.17 0.15
CA ARG A 313 -9.85 13.12 -0.74
C ARG A 313 -9.76 11.73 -0.10
N GLU A 314 -8.67 11.44 0.62
CA GLU A 314 -8.56 10.19 1.38
C GLU A 314 -9.66 10.10 2.44
N ILE A 315 -9.97 11.22 3.10
CA ILE A 315 -11.06 11.29 4.08
C ILE A 315 -12.42 11.06 3.40
N GLU A 316 -12.63 11.62 2.22
CA GLU A 316 -13.87 11.41 1.47
C GLU A 316 -14.03 9.93 1.05
N LEU A 317 -12.97 9.28 0.59
CA LEU A 317 -12.97 7.86 0.28
C LEU A 317 -13.30 7.00 1.51
N ILE A 318 -12.73 7.31 2.68
CA ILE A 318 -13.03 6.63 3.95
C ILE A 318 -14.49 6.83 4.34
N ARG A 319 -15.00 8.06 4.25
CA ARG A 319 -16.42 8.36 4.56
C ARG A 319 -17.37 7.56 3.71
N ASN A 320 -17.12 7.51 2.42
CA ASN A 320 -18.00 6.90 1.41
C ASN A 320 -17.72 5.40 1.21
N PHE A 321 -16.77 4.82 1.95
CA PHE A 321 -16.41 3.42 1.80
C PHE A 321 -17.61 2.51 2.08
N ARG A 322 -17.84 1.57 1.17
CA ARG A 322 -18.81 0.49 1.25
C ARG A 322 -18.27 -0.75 0.55
N PHE A 323 -18.86 -1.87 0.78
CA PHE A 323 -18.56 -3.08 0.01
C PHE A 323 -19.13 -2.97 -1.41
N ALA A 324 -18.42 -3.57 -2.36
CA ALA A 324 -18.86 -3.65 -3.75
C ALA A 324 -20.08 -4.56 -3.89
N GLU A 325 -21.00 -4.17 -4.75
CA GLU A 325 -22.05 -5.05 -5.21
C GLU A 325 -21.48 -6.10 -6.19
N PRO A 326 -22.12 -7.28 -6.30
CA PRO A 326 -21.68 -8.30 -7.25
C PRO A 326 -21.65 -7.76 -8.70
N GLY A 327 -20.48 -7.83 -9.32
CA GLY A 327 -20.28 -7.36 -10.69
C GLY A 327 -19.98 -5.87 -10.84
N GLU A 328 -19.94 -5.12 -9.75
CA GLU A 328 -19.56 -3.72 -9.74
C GLU A 328 -18.05 -3.56 -10.02
N ASN A 329 -17.71 -2.68 -10.97
CA ASN A 329 -16.32 -2.30 -11.23
C ASN A 329 -16.01 -1.01 -10.46
N LEU A 330 -15.45 -1.15 -9.26
CA LEU A 330 -15.11 -0.02 -8.38
C LEU A 330 -13.89 0.78 -8.85
N ASP A 331 -13.10 0.23 -9.76
CA ASP A 331 -11.96 0.96 -10.32
C ASP A 331 -12.39 2.17 -11.16
N GLU A 332 -13.63 2.20 -11.66
CA GLU A 332 -14.19 3.31 -12.46
C GLU A 332 -14.69 4.49 -11.62
N GLY A 333 -14.92 4.30 -10.31
CA GLY A 333 -15.53 5.32 -9.43
C GLY A 333 -14.55 6.04 -8.50
N ILE A 334 -13.30 5.60 -8.41
CA ILE A 334 -12.31 6.20 -7.52
C ILE A 334 -11.39 7.12 -8.34
N GLU A 335 -11.90 8.22 -8.81
CA GLU A 335 -11.05 9.30 -9.31
C GLU A 335 -10.35 9.99 -8.14
N ILE A 336 -9.06 9.66 -7.97
CA ILE A 336 -8.16 10.60 -7.32
C ILE A 336 -7.94 11.70 -8.35
N THR A 337 -8.56 12.84 -8.14
CA THR A 337 -8.63 13.95 -9.10
C THR A 337 -7.26 14.47 -9.56
N ASP A 338 -6.17 14.11 -8.93
CA ASP A 338 -4.83 14.60 -9.24
C ASP A 338 -3.89 13.56 -9.85
N ARG A 339 -4.21 12.30 -9.78
CA ARG A 339 -3.37 11.22 -10.32
C ARG A 339 -4.25 10.20 -11.00
N TRP A 340 -3.81 9.72 -12.15
CA TRP A 340 -4.52 8.64 -12.82
C TRP A 340 -4.68 7.42 -11.91
N THR A 341 -5.83 6.77 -11.98
CA THR A 341 -6.00 5.45 -11.37
C THR A 341 -5.01 4.46 -11.97
N HIS A 342 -4.69 3.40 -11.26
CA HIS A 342 -3.86 2.32 -11.81
C HIS A 342 -4.48 1.73 -13.08
N GLU A 343 -5.79 1.52 -13.05
CA GLU A 343 -6.52 0.99 -14.18
C GLU A 343 -6.43 1.91 -15.40
N ARG A 344 -6.65 3.22 -15.24
CA ARG A 344 -6.50 4.20 -16.31
C ARG A 344 -5.09 4.15 -16.91
N ALA A 345 -4.05 4.11 -16.06
CA ALA A 345 -2.68 4.03 -16.52
C ALA A 345 -2.39 2.74 -17.28
N TRP A 346 -2.92 1.60 -16.84
CA TRP A 346 -2.77 0.33 -17.54
C TRP A 346 -3.63 0.23 -18.81
N LYS A 347 -4.86 0.73 -18.80
CA LYS A 347 -5.70 0.83 -20.02
C LYS A 347 -5.04 1.68 -21.10
N TRP A 348 -4.40 2.76 -20.71
CA TRP A 348 -3.65 3.60 -21.66
C TRP A 348 -2.53 2.83 -22.35
N MET A 349 -1.90 1.86 -21.71
CA MET A 349 -0.85 1.00 -22.25
C MET A 349 -1.32 0.04 -23.34
N VAL A 350 -2.60 -0.18 -23.54
CA VAL A 350 -3.18 -1.21 -24.45
C VAL A 350 -2.86 -0.93 -25.93
N GLY A 351 -2.40 0.25 -26.30
CA GLY A 351 -1.94 0.58 -27.65
C GLY A 351 -0.69 -0.17 -28.16
N GLY A 352 -0.14 -1.10 -27.34
CA GLY A 352 1.06 -1.88 -27.64
C GLY A 352 2.35 -1.25 -27.12
N PRO A 353 3.49 -1.92 -27.28
CA PRO A 353 4.75 -1.47 -26.71
C PRO A 353 5.27 -0.20 -27.38
N VAL A 354 5.72 0.76 -26.57
CA VAL A 354 6.46 1.92 -27.04
C VAL A 354 7.91 1.52 -27.30
N ARG A 355 8.36 1.82 -28.50
CA ARG A 355 9.72 1.63 -28.99
C ARG A 355 10.21 2.97 -29.48
N GLY A 356 10.80 3.73 -28.59
CA GLY A 356 11.13 5.12 -28.85
C GLY A 356 12.63 5.36 -29.06
N THR A 357 12.94 6.57 -29.56
CA THR A 357 14.30 7.06 -29.65
C THR A 357 14.41 8.51 -29.20
N ASN A 358 15.55 8.83 -28.58
CA ASN A 358 15.99 10.18 -28.24
C ASN A 358 16.79 10.82 -29.40
N ILE A 359 17.13 10.06 -30.43
CA ILE A 359 17.88 10.50 -31.59
C ILE A 359 16.90 10.90 -32.71
N VAL A 360 16.53 12.17 -32.74
CA VAL A 360 15.54 12.69 -33.70
C VAL A 360 16.21 13.66 -34.65
N SER A 361 16.80 13.12 -35.73
CA SER A 361 17.35 13.93 -36.82
C SER A 361 16.41 14.04 -38.03
N ASP A 362 15.57 13.02 -38.26
CA ASP A 362 14.63 12.92 -39.35
C ASP A 362 13.53 11.90 -38.98
N THR A 363 12.29 12.35 -38.83
CA THR A 363 11.15 11.52 -38.44
C THR A 363 10.86 10.39 -39.41
N LYS A 364 11.10 10.59 -40.74
CA LYS A 364 10.93 9.51 -41.75
C LYS A 364 11.92 8.38 -41.55
N LYS A 365 13.18 8.71 -41.26
CA LYS A 365 14.21 7.70 -40.96
C LYS A 365 13.91 6.96 -39.68
N VAL A 366 13.48 7.67 -38.64
CA VAL A 366 13.07 7.09 -37.38
C VAL A 366 11.95 6.07 -37.55
N ALA A 367 10.88 6.45 -38.27
CA ALA A 367 9.76 5.54 -38.57
C ALA A 367 10.20 4.35 -39.44
N ALA A 368 11.02 4.57 -40.46
CA ALA A 368 11.55 3.51 -41.31
C ALA A 368 12.42 2.48 -40.56
N GLN A 369 13.04 2.86 -39.45
CA GLN A 369 13.76 1.97 -38.57
C GLN A 369 12.84 1.11 -37.68
N GLY A 370 11.55 1.42 -37.60
CA GLY A 370 10.55 0.67 -36.83
C GLY A 370 10.25 1.26 -35.43
N TYR A 371 10.78 2.42 -35.10
CA TYR A 371 10.34 3.16 -33.93
C TYR A 371 8.90 3.66 -34.11
N ASN A 372 8.16 3.78 -33.02
CA ASN A 372 6.79 4.30 -33.00
C ASN A 372 6.60 5.53 -32.12
N SER A 373 7.69 6.01 -31.50
CA SER A 373 7.64 7.20 -30.67
C SER A 373 8.99 7.93 -30.67
N VAL A 374 8.93 9.25 -30.46
CA VAL A 374 10.10 10.11 -30.31
C VAL A 374 9.98 10.94 -29.04
N ARG A 375 11.12 11.30 -28.47
CA ARG A 375 11.19 12.16 -27.29
C ARG A 375 11.81 13.50 -27.70
N ILE A 376 11.17 14.60 -27.37
CA ILE A 376 11.54 15.96 -27.83
C ILE A 376 11.68 16.88 -26.63
N ARG A 377 12.83 17.55 -26.51
CA ARG A 377 13.07 18.56 -25.48
C ARG A 377 12.36 19.87 -25.85
N LEU A 378 11.58 20.41 -24.91
CA LEU A 378 11.03 21.75 -24.93
C LEU A 378 11.79 22.62 -23.93
N TYR A 379 12.13 23.84 -24.33
CA TYR A 379 12.96 24.70 -23.50
C TYR A 379 12.13 25.81 -22.83
N TYR A 380 12.23 25.92 -21.52
CA TYR A 380 11.60 27.00 -20.75
C TYR A 380 12.00 28.38 -21.26
N SER A 381 13.29 28.57 -21.58
CA SER A 381 13.81 29.83 -22.10
C SER A 381 13.15 30.28 -23.40
N ASP A 382 12.85 29.32 -24.30
CA ASP A 382 12.17 29.61 -25.56
C ASP A 382 10.72 30.03 -25.34
N TRP A 383 10.02 29.30 -24.47
CA TRP A 383 8.64 29.66 -24.09
C TRP A 383 8.58 31.04 -23.44
N LYS A 384 9.54 31.36 -22.54
CA LYS A 384 9.58 32.62 -21.82
C LYS A 384 9.83 33.80 -22.74
N ASN A 385 10.77 33.65 -23.67
CA ASN A 385 11.28 34.78 -24.47
C ASN A 385 10.63 34.88 -25.86
N HIS A 386 10.16 33.76 -26.43
CA HIS A 386 9.65 33.64 -27.81
C HIS A 386 8.45 32.73 -27.91
N LYS A 387 7.40 33.05 -27.15
CA LYS A 387 6.24 32.15 -26.89
C LYS A 387 5.54 31.69 -28.15
N GLU A 388 5.30 32.58 -29.12
CA GLU A 388 4.62 32.23 -30.39
C GLU A 388 5.47 31.29 -31.25
N ASP A 389 6.77 31.59 -31.36
CA ASP A 389 7.71 30.74 -32.09
C ASP A 389 7.86 29.36 -31.43
N PHE A 390 7.86 29.32 -30.10
CA PHE A 390 7.91 28.09 -29.33
C PHE A 390 6.74 27.18 -29.69
N PHE A 391 5.50 27.67 -29.64
CA PHE A 391 4.32 26.90 -29.99
C PHE A 391 4.29 26.51 -31.48
N THR A 392 4.67 27.39 -32.37
CA THR A 392 4.75 27.10 -33.80
C THR A 392 5.74 25.96 -34.09
N ARG A 393 6.93 25.98 -33.47
CA ARG A 393 7.91 24.89 -33.62
C ARG A 393 7.40 23.58 -33.04
N PHE A 394 6.75 23.62 -31.89
CA PHE A 394 6.22 22.41 -31.29
C PHE A 394 5.05 21.83 -32.11
N ASP A 395 4.12 22.66 -32.60
CA ASP A 395 3.05 22.22 -33.52
C ASP A 395 3.62 21.57 -34.77
N ASN A 396 4.66 22.12 -35.37
CA ASN A 396 5.33 21.53 -36.54
C ASN A 396 5.98 20.17 -36.19
N SER A 397 6.64 20.07 -35.03
CA SER A 397 7.24 18.82 -34.57
C SER A 397 6.19 17.72 -34.36
N LEU A 398 5.04 18.06 -33.77
CA LEU A 398 3.91 17.15 -33.62
C LEU A 398 3.33 16.70 -34.98
N LYS A 399 3.20 17.63 -35.91
CA LYS A 399 2.71 17.36 -37.28
C LYS A 399 3.66 16.45 -38.03
N ASP A 400 4.97 16.72 -37.99
CA ASP A 400 5.98 15.93 -38.71
C ASP A 400 6.08 14.51 -38.15
N ALA A 401 6.06 14.35 -36.83
CA ALA A 401 6.05 13.04 -36.18
C ALA A 401 4.79 12.26 -36.51
N SER A 402 3.62 12.86 -36.37
CA SER A 402 2.33 12.18 -36.60
C SER A 402 2.12 11.80 -38.07
N ALA A 403 2.66 12.56 -39.00
CA ALA A 403 2.63 12.23 -40.43
C ALA A 403 3.42 10.94 -40.77
N GLN A 404 4.29 10.50 -39.87
CA GLN A 404 5.03 9.24 -39.97
C GLN A 404 4.50 8.16 -39.00
N GLY A 405 3.34 8.37 -38.36
CA GLY A 405 2.75 7.45 -37.39
C GLY A 405 3.51 7.40 -36.04
N LEU A 406 4.33 8.43 -35.74
CA LEU A 406 5.06 8.51 -34.49
C LEU A 406 4.27 9.35 -33.47
N THR A 407 4.25 8.90 -32.22
CA THR A 407 3.83 9.72 -31.08
C THR A 407 5.03 10.48 -30.50
N VAL A 408 4.74 11.56 -29.79
CA VAL A 408 5.77 12.42 -29.17
C VAL A 408 5.66 12.37 -27.65
N MET A 409 6.79 12.23 -26.97
CA MET A 409 6.91 12.44 -25.52
C MET A 409 7.71 13.72 -25.28
N PRO A 410 7.05 14.86 -24.99
CA PRO A 410 7.73 16.10 -24.69
C PRO A 410 8.44 16.02 -23.34
N VAL A 411 9.66 16.54 -23.27
CA VAL A 411 10.45 16.75 -22.06
C VAL A 411 10.43 18.23 -21.73
N MET A 412 9.82 18.58 -20.59
CA MET A 412 9.54 19.98 -20.24
C MET A 412 10.72 20.67 -19.59
N LEU A 413 11.31 20.05 -18.57
CA LEU A 413 12.35 20.63 -17.71
C LEU A 413 13.55 19.71 -17.54
N ASP A 414 14.70 20.31 -17.22
CA ASP A 414 15.89 19.66 -16.66
C ASP A 414 16.54 20.56 -15.61
N ASP A 415 17.70 20.15 -15.05
CA ASP A 415 18.38 20.89 -13.99
C ASP A 415 18.88 22.28 -14.42
N ASP A 416 19.04 22.57 -15.73
CA ASP A 416 19.41 23.90 -16.21
C ASP A 416 18.27 24.91 -16.01
N ASP A 417 17.01 24.44 -15.88
CA ASP A 417 15.85 25.28 -15.65
C ASP A 417 15.64 25.64 -14.17
N ALA A 418 16.23 24.88 -13.22
CA ALA A 418 15.94 24.93 -11.78
C ALA A 418 16.10 26.33 -11.15
N MET A 419 17.02 27.15 -11.70
CA MET A 419 17.28 28.52 -11.24
C MET A 419 16.09 29.46 -11.40
N ASN A 420 15.09 29.11 -12.22
CA ASN A 420 13.95 29.99 -12.48
C ASN A 420 12.88 29.93 -11.38
N GLY A 421 12.99 28.99 -10.42
CA GLY A 421 12.10 28.83 -9.29
C GLY A 421 10.84 28.04 -9.60
N ALA A 422 10.31 27.37 -8.59
CA ALA A 422 9.25 26.37 -8.72
C ALA A 422 7.95 26.93 -9.34
N VAL A 423 7.54 28.15 -8.96
CA VAL A 423 6.29 28.76 -9.44
C VAL A 423 6.37 29.06 -10.93
N ALA A 424 7.44 29.70 -11.39
CA ALA A 424 7.61 30.07 -12.81
C ALA A 424 7.68 28.82 -13.72
N LEU A 425 8.33 27.74 -13.23
CA LEU A 425 8.38 26.46 -13.92
C LEU A 425 7.01 25.77 -13.93
N GLY A 426 6.25 25.86 -12.84
CA GLY A 426 4.88 25.39 -12.76
C GLY A 426 3.95 26.10 -13.75
N GLU A 427 4.01 27.42 -13.85
CA GLU A 427 3.25 28.22 -14.82
C GLU A 427 3.56 27.84 -16.28
N TYR A 428 4.82 27.64 -16.60
CA TYR A 428 5.25 27.14 -17.91
C TYR A 428 4.62 25.79 -18.23
N VAL A 429 4.76 24.83 -17.34
CA VAL A 429 4.23 23.47 -17.52
C VAL A 429 2.71 23.49 -17.67
N ASN A 430 2.01 24.22 -16.80
CA ASN A 430 0.56 24.38 -16.89
C ASN A 430 0.13 24.95 -18.24
N ASN A 431 0.74 26.06 -18.67
CA ASN A 431 0.39 26.76 -19.90
C ASN A 431 0.60 25.89 -21.16
N VAL A 432 1.68 25.09 -21.19
CA VAL A 432 1.94 24.21 -22.33
C VAL A 432 0.97 23.02 -22.32
N ILE A 433 0.77 22.36 -21.19
CA ILE A 433 -0.14 21.21 -21.10
C ILE A 433 -1.57 21.64 -21.40
N ASP A 434 -2.02 22.79 -20.91
CA ASP A 434 -3.38 23.30 -21.16
C ASP A 434 -3.68 23.45 -22.67
N ARG A 435 -2.70 23.92 -23.44
CA ARG A 435 -2.85 24.04 -24.89
C ARG A 435 -3.01 22.69 -25.60
N TYR A 436 -2.43 21.62 -25.07
CA TYR A 436 -2.37 20.29 -25.72
C TYR A 436 -3.03 19.18 -24.87
N TYR A 437 -3.86 19.51 -23.89
CA TYR A 437 -4.41 18.55 -22.91
C TYR A 437 -5.13 17.34 -23.51
N SER A 438 -5.64 17.46 -24.73
CA SER A 438 -6.36 16.39 -25.45
C SER A 438 -5.69 15.96 -26.76
N ASP A 439 -4.46 16.37 -27.02
CA ASP A 439 -3.77 16.08 -28.26
C ASP A 439 -3.23 14.64 -28.29
N ASN A 440 -3.86 13.78 -29.08
CA ASN A 440 -3.52 12.35 -29.19
C ASN A 440 -2.15 12.07 -29.85
N ARG A 441 -1.48 13.09 -30.42
CA ARG A 441 -0.11 12.95 -30.93
C ARG A 441 0.91 12.90 -29.81
N ILE A 442 0.53 13.35 -28.62
CA ILE A 442 1.36 13.33 -27.41
C ILE A 442 1.12 12.04 -26.64
N LEU A 443 2.19 11.28 -26.43
CA LEU A 443 2.16 10.01 -25.73
C LEU A 443 2.01 10.18 -24.21
N ALA A 444 2.89 10.96 -23.63
CA ALA A 444 3.00 11.25 -22.20
C ALA A 444 3.78 12.55 -22.00
N TRP A 445 3.61 13.24 -20.89
CA TRP A 445 4.38 14.42 -20.53
C TRP A 445 5.49 14.04 -19.55
N GLU A 446 6.75 14.20 -19.93
CA GLU A 446 7.88 14.15 -19.01
C GLU A 446 8.13 15.56 -18.46
N LEU A 447 7.63 15.79 -17.25
CA LEU A 447 7.65 17.11 -16.64
C LEU A 447 9.05 17.57 -16.26
N TYR A 448 9.92 16.64 -15.83
CA TYR A 448 11.30 16.93 -15.48
C TYR A 448 12.19 15.71 -15.75
N HIS A 449 13.26 15.93 -16.49
CA HIS A 449 14.26 14.91 -16.82
C HIS A 449 15.48 15.06 -15.92
N LYS A 450 15.80 13.98 -15.19
CA LYS A 450 16.98 13.84 -14.33
C LYS A 450 17.16 14.93 -13.27
N PRO A 451 16.14 15.30 -12.47
CA PRO A 451 16.32 16.19 -11.35
C PRO A 451 17.39 15.63 -10.39
N GLY A 452 18.39 16.45 -10.04
CA GLY A 452 19.52 16.04 -9.19
C GLY A 452 20.77 15.57 -9.94
N GLU A 453 20.78 15.58 -11.27
CA GLU A 453 21.99 15.30 -12.05
C GLU A 453 23.06 16.38 -11.80
N LYS A 454 22.66 17.64 -11.88
CA LYS A 454 23.53 18.82 -11.67
C LYS A 454 23.22 19.53 -10.35
N VAL A 455 21.95 19.78 -10.06
CA VAL A 455 21.46 20.44 -8.84
C VAL A 455 21.52 19.49 -7.66
N LYS A 456 22.18 19.87 -6.57
CA LYS A 456 22.36 19.04 -5.38
C LYS A 456 21.51 19.49 -4.18
N ASP A 457 20.82 20.61 -4.30
CA ASP A 457 19.87 21.06 -3.28
C ASP A 457 18.57 20.26 -3.37
N THR A 458 18.50 19.21 -2.57
CA THR A 458 17.32 18.33 -2.52
C THR A 458 16.06 19.08 -2.12
N LYS A 459 16.16 20.09 -1.26
CA LYS A 459 15.01 20.89 -0.84
C LYS A 459 14.43 21.69 -2.00
N GLN A 460 15.30 22.36 -2.75
CA GLN A 460 14.91 23.08 -3.96
C GLN A 460 14.24 22.14 -4.97
N LEU A 461 14.83 20.97 -5.21
CA LEU A 461 14.27 19.99 -6.14
C LEU A 461 12.91 19.44 -5.69
N MET A 462 12.74 19.18 -4.38
CA MET A 462 11.46 18.74 -3.82
C MET A 462 10.36 19.79 -4.01
N ASP A 463 10.67 21.06 -3.82
CA ASP A 463 9.74 22.17 -4.04
C ASP A 463 9.36 22.27 -5.52
N ILE A 464 10.35 22.23 -6.42
CA ILE A 464 10.10 22.25 -7.88
C ILE A 464 9.21 21.06 -8.29
N VAL A 465 9.58 19.84 -7.92
CA VAL A 465 8.84 18.63 -8.26
C VAL A 465 7.39 18.71 -7.79
N SER A 466 7.18 19.09 -6.52
CA SER A 466 5.84 19.19 -5.95
C SER A 466 5.01 20.28 -6.64
N THR A 467 5.61 21.43 -6.90
CA THR A 467 4.93 22.56 -7.53
C THR A 467 4.60 22.26 -9.00
N VAL A 468 5.54 21.73 -9.75
CA VAL A 468 5.34 21.39 -11.16
C VAL A 468 4.25 20.34 -11.36
N PHE A 469 4.24 19.28 -10.55
CA PHE A 469 3.13 18.31 -10.60
C PHE A 469 1.79 18.96 -10.25
N ARG A 470 1.73 19.81 -9.22
CA ARG A 470 0.50 20.51 -8.85
C ARG A 470 -0.05 21.37 -9.99
N TYR A 471 0.81 22.14 -10.66
CA TYR A 471 0.41 22.97 -11.78
C TYR A 471 -0.01 22.14 -13.00
N ALA A 472 0.69 21.03 -13.29
CA ALA A 472 0.33 20.11 -14.36
C ALA A 472 -1.01 19.43 -14.11
N ARG A 473 -1.32 19.09 -12.84
CA ARG A 473 -2.60 18.45 -12.44
C ARG A 473 -3.80 19.39 -12.52
N ASN A 474 -3.59 20.70 -12.43
CA ASN A 474 -4.67 21.66 -12.64
C ASN A 474 -5.24 21.64 -14.06
N VAL A 475 -4.50 21.03 -14.98
CA VAL A 475 -4.96 20.73 -16.35
C VAL A 475 -5.30 19.25 -16.41
N TYR A 476 -6.54 18.89 -16.52
CA TYR A 476 -6.98 17.48 -16.63
C TYR A 476 -6.56 16.87 -17.98
N SER A 477 -5.24 16.67 -18.15
CA SER A 477 -4.65 16.14 -19.39
C SER A 477 -5.09 14.70 -19.66
N ASN A 478 -5.35 14.42 -20.94
CA ASN A 478 -5.62 13.06 -21.42
C ASN A 478 -4.35 12.20 -21.53
N GLN A 479 -3.18 12.81 -21.39
CA GLN A 479 -1.89 12.13 -21.40
C GLN A 479 -1.36 11.97 -19.97
N PRO A 480 -0.68 10.85 -19.66
CA PRO A 480 -0.09 10.64 -18.35
C PRO A 480 1.10 11.57 -18.10
N LEU A 481 1.29 11.91 -16.83
CA LEU A 481 2.39 12.72 -16.35
C LEU A 481 3.47 11.84 -15.71
N THR A 482 4.73 12.17 -15.98
CA THR A 482 5.89 11.50 -15.36
C THR A 482 7.06 12.45 -15.16
N MET A 483 8.01 12.06 -14.34
CA MET A 483 9.37 12.62 -14.26
C MET A 483 10.37 11.48 -14.16
N THR A 484 11.55 11.66 -14.75
CA THR A 484 12.60 10.65 -14.78
C THR A 484 13.72 11.03 -13.80
N PRO A 485 13.80 10.43 -12.59
CA PRO A 485 14.89 10.72 -11.66
C PRO A 485 16.22 10.12 -12.10
N VAL A 486 17.32 10.64 -11.56
CA VAL A 486 18.64 9.98 -11.62
C VAL A 486 18.66 8.89 -10.55
N VAL A 487 18.75 7.64 -10.96
CA VAL A 487 18.71 6.49 -10.07
C VAL A 487 20.00 5.72 -10.11
N ASP A 488 20.55 5.44 -8.96
CA ASP A 488 21.63 4.47 -8.77
C ASP A 488 21.16 3.37 -7.84
N VAL A 489 21.42 2.11 -8.20
CA VAL A 489 20.97 0.92 -7.47
C VAL A 489 22.14 0.05 -7.13
N LYS A 490 22.17 -0.45 -5.89
CA LYS A 490 23.06 -1.55 -5.50
C LYS A 490 22.25 -2.78 -5.12
N PRO A 491 22.71 -3.99 -5.46
CA PRO A 491 22.10 -5.22 -4.98
C PRO A 491 22.11 -5.25 -3.45
N PHE A 492 21.07 -5.82 -2.87
CA PHE A 492 20.97 -5.98 -1.41
C PHE A 492 21.97 -7.02 -0.89
N GLU A 493 22.20 -8.07 -1.68
CA GLU A 493 23.17 -9.14 -1.40
C GLU A 493 23.96 -9.52 -2.68
N ALA A 494 25.23 -9.77 -2.53
CA ALA A 494 26.06 -10.26 -3.63
C ALA A 494 25.57 -11.65 -4.10
N GLY A 495 25.30 -11.79 -5.39
CA GLY A 495 24.89 -13.07 -6.01
C GLY A 495 23.41 -13.31 -6.16
N PHE A 496 22.54 -12.41 -5.69
CA PHE A 496 21.10 -12.52 -5.91
C PHE A 496 20.71 -12.04 -7.32
N ASP A 497 20.01 -12.88 -8.10
CA ASP A 497 19.52 -12.49 -9.44
C ASP A 497 18.18 -11.74 -9.34
N PRO A 498 18.14 -10.42 -9.69
CA PRO A 498 16.92 -9.63 -9.64
C PRO A 498 15.83 -10.14 -10.56
N TRP A 499 16.19 -10.79 -11.65
CA TRP A 499 15.22 -11.32 -12.60
C TRP A 499 14.51 -12.57 -12.08
N GLN A 500 15.19 -13.40 -11.30
CA GLN A 500 14.55 -14.49 -10.58
C GLN A 500 13.52 -13.95 -9.58
N ALA A 501 13.86 -12.89 -8.87
CA ALA A 501 12.92 -12.23 -7.95
C ALA A 501 11.66 -11.73 -8.68
N LEU A 502 11.82 -11.09 -9.85
CA LEU A 502 10.69 -10.60 -10.66
C LEU A 502 9.84 -11.75 -11.20
N VAL A 503 10.46 -12.81 -11.73
CA VAL A 503 9.76 -13.99 -12.25
C VAL A 503 8.96 -14.69 -11.15
N HIS A 504 9.48 -14.75 -9.92
CA HIS A 504 8.78 -15.33 -8.78
C HIS A 504 7.84 -14.36 -8.07
N GLY A 505 7.60 -13.17 -8.62
CA GLY A 505 6.66 -12.19 -8.08
C GLY A 505 7.15 -11.49 -6.81
N HIS A 506 8.44 -11.52 -6.52
CA HIS A 506 9.04 -10.76 -5.43
C HIS A 506 9.20 -9.29 -5.83
N THR A 507 8.16 -8.50 -5.69
CA THR A 507 8.13 -7.09 -6.10
C THR A 507 8.65 -6.15 -5.01
N GLY A 508 9.22 -6.62 -3.94
CA GLY A 508 9.48 -5.72 -2.85
C GLY A 508 10.68 -5.98 -1.98
N GLY A 509 11.48 -4.99 -1.76
CA GLY A 509 12.34 -4.85 -0.60
C GLY A 509 13.81 -5.19 -0.79
N TRP A 510 14.21 -5.73 -1.92
CA TRP A 510 15.52 -6.35 -2.07
C TRP A 510 16.58 -5.49 -2.79
N GLY A 511 16.17 -4.36 -3.38
CA GLY A 511 17.10 -3.35 -3.90
C GLY A 511 17.16 -2.13 -2.98
N ARG A 512 18.34 -1.65 -2.65
CA ARG A 512 18.51 -0.33 -2.03
C ARG A 512 18.79 0.68 -3.13
N LEU A 513 18.01 1.77 -3.14
CA LEU A 513 18.45 2.96 -3.85
C LEU A 513 19.74 3.43 -3.18
N ASN A 514 20.80 3.54 -3.97
CA ASN A 514 22.07 4.02 -3.48
C ASN A 514 22.14 5.53 -3.73
N TYR A 515 22.65 6.25 -2.73
CA TYR A 515 22.89 7.69 -2.86
C TYR A 515 24.35 7.91 -3.26
N SER A 516 24.62 7.85 -4.56
CA SER A 516 25.98 8.08 -5.08
C SER A 516 26.13 9.37 -5.88
N GLY A 517 25.19 10.31 -5.74
CA GLY A 517 25.29 11.64 -6.36
C GLY A 517 24.23 11.98 -7.40
N GLY A 518 23.18 11.15 -7.52
CA GLY A 518 21.98 11.44 -8.30
C GLY A 518 20.85 12.05 -7.46
N SER A 519 19.61 11.82 -7.84
CA SER A 519 18.45 12.17 -7.00
C SER A 519 18.50 11.46 -5.67
N SER A 520 18.15 12.15 -4.58
CA SER A 520 18.03 11.48 -3.28
C SER A 520 16.95 10.40 -3.32
N PRO A 521 17.04 9.33 -2.51
CA PRO A 521 15.98 8.32 -2.42
C PRO A 521 14.60 8.93 -2.17
N ASP A 522 14.53 9.97 -1.36
CA ASP A 522 13.27 10.65 -1.02
C ASP A 522 12.70 11.42 -2.22
N LEU A 523 13.55 12.08 -2.99
CA LEU A 523 13.16 12.73 -4.24
C LEU A 523 12.66 11.70 -5.26
N ILE A 524 13.35 10.56 -5.40
CA ILE A 524 12.95 9.48 -6.29
C ILE A 524 11.56 8.95 -5.92
N TYR A 525 11.34 8.63 -4.64
CA TYR A 525 10.04 8.16 -4.16
C TYR A 525 8.94 9.19 -4.34
N LYS A 526 9.25 10.47 -4.09
CA LYS A 526 8.30 11.58 -4.34
C LYS A 526 7.89 11.64 -5.80
N ILE A 527 8.85 11.61 -6.70
CA ILE A 527 8.62 11.64 -8.15
C ILE A 527 7.71 10.47 -8.57
N TRP A 528 8.08 9.25 -8.22
CA TRP A 528 7.32 8.07 -8.63
C TRP A 528 5.95 7.99 -7.98
N SER A 529 5.79 8.50 -6.76
CA SER A 529 4.50 8.58 -6.07
C SER A 529 3.55 9.57 -6.72
N LEU A 530 4.06 10.62 -7.35
CA LEU A 530 3.26 11.62 -8.05
C LEU A 530 3.02 11.27 -9.53
N SER A 531 3.78 10.37 -10.12
CA SER A 531 3.72 10.04 -11.55
C SER A 531 2.55 9.11 -11.88
N ASP A 532 1.89 9.31 -13.03
CA ASP A 532 0.87 8.41 -13.57
C ASP A 532 1.49 7.14 -14.13
N VAL A 533 2.66 7.28 -14.75
CA VAL A 533 3.54 6.22 -15.24
C VAL A 533 4.92 6.43 -14.65
N VAL A 534 5.58 5.36 -14.25
CA VAL A 534 6.89 5.43 -13.58
C VAL A 534 8.00 5.47 -14.63
N SER A 535 8.92 6.42 -14.51
CA SER A 535 10.03 6.55 -15.46
C SER A 535 11.39 6.42 -14.77
N PHE A 536 12.35 5.86 -15.50
CA PHE A 536 13.76 5.84 -15.14
C PHE A 536 14.64 6.03 -16.37
N ALA A 537 15.90 6.42 -16.16
CA ALA A 537 16.96 6.41 -17.15
C ALA A 537 18.05 5.42 -16.70
N THR A 538 18.72 4.75 -17.64
CA THR A 538 19.77 3.78 -17.31
C THR A 538 20.84 3.69 -18.38
N ASP A 539 22.08 3.69 -17.94
CA ASP A 539 23.27 3.21 -18.66
C ASP A 539 23.95 2.06 -17.90
N MET A 540 23.25 1.56 -16.86
CA MET A 540 23.73 0.50 -16.00
C MET A 540 23.72 -0.87 -16.72
N PRO A 541 24.54 -1.81 -16.28
CA PRO A 541 24.46 -3.21 -16.70
C PRO A 541 23.08 -3.82 -16.47
N THR A 542 22.79 -4.90 -17.21
CA THR A 542 21.48 -5.55 -17.17
C THR A 542 21.03 -5.99 -15.76
N PRO A 543 21.90 -6.53 -14.87
CA PRO A 543 21.48 -6.89 -13.52
C PRO A 543 20.97 -5.71 -12.71
N GLU A 544 21.68 -4.58 -12.73
CA GLU A 544 21.32 -3.35 -12.01
C GLU A 544 20.04 -2.75 -12.56
N THR A 545 19.86 -2.77 -13.88
CA THR A 545 18.60 -2.38 -14.53
C THR A 545 17.44 -3.25 -14.03
N GLY A 546 17.66 -4.54 -13.78
CA GLY A 546 16.68 -5.45 -13.20
C GLY A 546 16.25 -5.04 -11.80
N TRP A 547 17.17 -4.64 -10.95
CA TRP A 547 16.89 -4.11 -9.62
C TRP A 547 16.03 -2.85 -9.68
N LEU A 548 16.38 -1.95 -10.57
CA LEU A 548 15.64 -0.72 -10.80
C LEU A 548 14.19 -0.99 -11.23
N ILE A 549 13.99 -1.88 -12.18
CA ILE A 549 12.65 -2.30 -12.61
C ILE A 549 11.87 -2.92 -11.45
N SER A 550 12.50 -3.76 -10.62
CA SER A 550 11.83 -4.36 -9.46
C SER A 550 11.35 -3.32 -8.44
N ILE A 551 12.11 -2.24 -8.27
CA ILE A 551 11.70 -1.11 -7.42
C ILE A 551 10.53 -0.35 -8.06
N CYS A 552 10.58 -0.10 -9.37
CA CYS A 552 9.50 0.57 -10.11
C CYS A 552 8.18 -0.20 -10.02
N TYR A 553 8.21 -1.53 -10.01
CA TYR A 553 7.01 -2.37 -9.87
C TYR A 553 6.21 -2.13 -8.60
N ARG A 554 6.85 -1.64 -7.53
CA ARG A 554 6.15 -1.31 -6.26
C ARG A 554 5.07 -0.24 -6.44
N PHE A 555 5.21 0.60 -7.47
CA PHE A 555 4.26 1.67 -7.75
C PHE A 555 3.07 1.20 -8.60
N GLY A 556 3.12 -0.01 -9.19
CA GLY A 556 2.05 -0.65 -9.93
C GLY A 556 1.60 0.06 -11.18
N ARG A 557 2.50 0.75 -11.80
CA ARG A 557 2.22 1.58 -12.95
C ARG A 557 3.03 1.15 -14.15
N PRO A 558 2.58 1.46 -15.38
CA PRO A 558 3.40 1.27 -16.56
C PRO A 558 4.78 1.90 -16.36
N ILE A 559 5.80 1.24 -16.85
CA ILE A 559 7.19 1.61 -16.64
C ILE A 559 7.82 2.09 -17.94
N PHE A 560 8.46 3.24 -17.90
CA PHE A 560 9.26 3.80 -18.99
C PHE A 560 10.73 3.81 -18.66
N CYS A 561 11.57 3.30 -19.55
CA CYS A 561 12.97 3.67 -19.64
C CYS A 561 13.10 4.82 -20.65
N THR A 562 13.23 6.05 -20.17
CA THR A 562 13.18 7.27 -21.02
C THR A 562 14.52 7.62 -21.64
N ASP A 563 15.63 7.14 -21.08
CA ASP A 563 16.99 7.33 -21.61
C ASP A 563 17.77 6.05 -21.37
N TRP A 564 17.75 5.19 -22.40
CA TRP A 564 18.42 3.90 -22.36
C TRP A 564 19.71 3.93 -23.17
N LYS A 565 20.84 3.66 -22.52
CA LYS A 565 22.14 3.45 -23.13
C LYS A 565 22.63 2.02 -22.85
N PHE A 566 23.41 1.50 -23.76
CA PHE A 566 23.97 0.14 -23.67
C PHE A 566 25.39 0.14 -24.26
N ASP A 567 26.25 -0.78 -23.79
CA ASP A 567 27.65 -0.79 -24.16
C ASP A 567 27.90 -1.47 -25.51
N ASN A 568 27.19 -2.58 -25.77
CA ASN A 568 27.36 -3.42 -26.96
C ASN A 568 26.06 -4.11 -27.36
N ASP A 569 26.08 -4.84 -28.48
CA ASP A 569 24.93 -5.54 -29.05
C ASP A 569 24.39 -6.67 -28.16
N GLU A 570 25.24 -7.31 -27.37
CA GLU A 570 24.83 -8.37 -26.44
C GLU A 570 24.05 -7.77 -25.26
N ALA A 571 24.57 -6.71 -24.65
CA ALA A 571 23.90 -5.96 -23.59
C ALA A 571 22.56 -5.39 -24.10
N MET A 572 22.52 -4.85 -25.33
CA MET A 572 21.30 -4.39 -25.98
C MET A 572 20.27 -5.52 -26.10
N ALA A 573 20.68 -6.67 -26.65
CA ALA A 573 19.78 -7.79 -26.88
C ALA A 573 19.22 -8.36 -25.57
N THR A 574 20.06 -8.51 -24.57
CA THR A 574 19.68 -9.01 -23.24
C THR A 574 18.73 -8.05 -22.54
N THR A 575 19.02 -6.75 -22.55
CA THR A 575 18.15 -5.75 -21.92
C THR A 575 16.79 -5.65 -22.62
N LEU A 576 16.74 -5.70 -23.95
CA LEU A 576 15.47 -5.74 -24.70
C LEU A 576 14.61 -6.96 -24.35
N GLN A 577 15.22 -8.13 -24.20
CA GLN A 577 14.50 -9.32 -23.76
C GLN A 577 13.91 -9.11 -22.35
N ARG A 578 14.67 -8.49 -21.45
CA ARG A 578 14.21 -8.18 -20.09
C ARG A 578 13.10 -7.13 -20.08
N PHE A 579 13.20 -6.09 -20.90
CA PHE A 579 12.12 -5.11 -21.10
C PHE A 579 10.84 -5.78 -21.62
N ALA A 580 10.96 -6.71 -22.57
CA ALA A 580 9.83 -7.46 -23.10
C ALA A 580 9.13 -8.31 -22.02
N MET A 581 9.90 -8.99 -21.17
CA MET A 581 9.39 -9.79 -20.04
C MET A 581 8.76 -8.96 -18.94
N SER A 582 9.26 -7.73 -18.75
CA SER A 582 8.86 -6.83 -17.67
C SER A 582 7.93 -5.72 -18.15
N HIS A 583 7.42 -5.79 -19.37
CA HIS A 583 6.50 -4.82 -19.99
C HIS A 583 6.99 -3.36 -19.87
N VAL A 584 8.30 -3.14 -20.06
CA VAL A 584 8.91 -1.80 -19.99
C VAL A 584 8.85 -1.15 -21.36
N PHE A 585 8.31 0.04 -21.45
CA PHE A 585 8.41 0.95 -22.58
C PHE A 585 9.79 1.59 -22.61
N TRP A 586 10.34 1.86 -23.77
CA TRP A 586 11.70 2.38 -23.84
C TRP A 586 11.95 3.43 -24.91
N PHE A 587 12.89 4.32 -24.62
CA PHE A 587 13.48 5.29 -25.54
C PHE A 587 15.00 5.11 -25.52
N ALA A 588 15.57 4.72 -26.66
CA ALA A 588 17.00 4.49 -26.77
C ALA A 588 17.74 5.78 -27.13
N SER A 589 18.88 6.02 -26.49
CA SER A 589 19.84 7.10 -26.80
C SER A 589 21.03 6.61 -27.59
N LYS A 590 21.01 5.34 -28.02
CA LYS A 590 21.90 4.73 -29.03
C LYS A 590 21.07 4.03 -30.08
N SER A 591 21.64 3.85 -31.29
CA SER A 591 20.92 3.18 -32.38
C SER A 591 20.67 1.72 -32.05
N VAL A 592 19.40 1.32 -32.11
CA VAL A 592 18.97 -0.08 -32.02
C VAL A 592 18.74 -0.60 -33.46
N THR A 593 19.13 -1.84 -33.74
CA THR A 593 18.96 -2.40 -35.08
C THR A 593 17.48 -2.54 -35.44
N THR A 594 17.12 -2.25 -36.68
CA THR A 594 15.74 -2.35 -37.22
C THR A 594 15.12 -3.73 -36.94
N GLN A 595 15.90 -4.80 -37.08
CA GLN A 595 15.43 -6.15 -36.79
C GLN A 595 14.98 -6.31 -35.33
N LYS A 596 15.76 -5.79 -34.37
CA LYS A 596 15.45 -5.86 -32.93
C LYS A 596 14.23 -5.00 -32.59
N ILE A 597 14.11 -3.81 -33.16
CA ILE A 597 12.96 -2.93 -32.97
C ILE A 597 11.70 -3.62 -33.47
N ASN A 598 11.72 -4.16 -34.69
CA ASN A 598 10.56 -4.79 -35.32
C ASN A 598 10.13 -6.11 -34.66
N SER A 599 11.07 -6.82 -34.00
CA SER A 599 10.77 -8.05 -33.28
C SER A 599 10.34 -7.82 -31.83
N PHE A 600 10.49 -6.61 -31.28
CA PHE A 600 10.13 -6.33 -29.90
C PHE A 600 8.63 -6.45 -29.66
N ARG A 601 8.25 -7.34 -28.77
CA ARG A 601 6.87 -7.55 -28.29
C ARG A 601 6.93 -7.82 -26.80
N PHE A 602 5.88 -7.44 -26.10
CA PHE A 602 5.73 -7.89 -24.72
C PHE A 602 5.49 -9.40 -24.68
N ILE A 603 6.18 -10.07 -23.81
CA ILE A 603 5.98 -11.50 -23.56
C ILE A 603 4.73 -11.62 -22.69
N PRO A 604 3.71 -12.38 -23.10
CA PRO A 604 2.53 -12.61 -22.28
C PRO A 604 2.96 -13.14 -20.90
N ILE A 605 2.41 -12.58 -19.85
CA ILE A 605 2.54 -13.17 -18.52
C ILE A 605 1.78 -14.49 -18.59
N SER A 606 2.48 -15.61 -18.55
CA SER A 606 1.82 -16.91 -18.50
C SER A 606 0.95 -16.96 -17.26
N THR A 607 -0.35 -17.11 -17.44
CA THR A 607 -1.30 -17.38 -16.32
C THR A 607 -1.08 -18.77 -15.72
N GLU A 608 -0.30 -19.60 -16.38
CA GLU A 608 0.15 -20.90 -15.87
C GLU A 608 1.47 -20.71 -15.09
N ARG A 609 1.37 -20.36 -13.84
CA ARG A 609 2.46 -20.65 -12.88
C ARG A 609 2.35 -22.13 -12.57
N GLN A 610 3.31 -22.88 -13.05
CA GLN A 610 3.52 -24.25 -12.59
C GLN A 610 3.47 -24.27 -11.06
N GLU A 611 2.64 -25.15 -10.55
CA GLU A 611 2.39 -25.48 -9.16
C GLU A 611 3.65 -25.76 -8.34
#